data_b90bd3f93e27aa89a5e079621d65f9d4
#
_entry.id   b90bd3f93e27aa89a5e079621d65f9d4
#
_cell.length_a   1.000
_cell.length_b   1.000
_cell.length_c   1.000
_cell.angle_alpha   90.00
_cell.angle_beta   90.00
_cell.angle_gamma   90.00
#
_symmetry.space_group_name_H-M   'P 1'
#
loop_
_entity.id
_entity.type
_entity.pdbx_description
1 polymer ?
#
loop_
_entity_poly.entity_id
_entity_poly.type
_entity_poly.pdbx_seq_one_letter_code
_entity_poly.pdbx_strand_id
1 'polypeptide(L)'
;MLDGGKINKYIAIENHPDDFILSSGMLFINNKPDTIITVFTGDKKDKRTRILCKDYNINHIELNLPNISIKDGINKLVDEDEKKLIETIKKFESFEKITQMGCGHPAHLWTSNIIQKNFNNVIFARDFPHSYKKKNKFECFSNNYINLISISNEKLFDEKINLFKKYYKTQRALLFFDKKYFDLKPSEEYYKINNNKKYFG
;
A
#
# COMPACT_ATOMS: atom_id res chain seq x y z
N MET A 1 -4.62 3.12 18.62
CA MET A 1 -5.19 1.78 18.93
C MET A 1 -6.44 1.58 18.11
N LEU A 2 -6.63 0.40 17.61
CA LEU A 2 -7.83 0.04 16.84
C LEU A 2 -8.96 -0.23 17.86
N ASP A 3 -9.81 0.74 18.07
CA ASP A 3 -11.01 0.58 18.87
C ASP A 3 -12.11 0.07 17.95
N GLY A 4 -12.53 -1.18 18.13
CA GLY A 4 -13.57 -1.82 17.33
C GLY A 4 -13.30 -1.91 15.82
N GLY A 5 -12.03 -1.92 15.37
CA GLY A 5 -11.66 -2.00 13.95
C GLY A 5 -11.61 -0.66 13.22
N LYS A 6 -11.77 0.47 13.89
CA LYS A 6 -11.64 1.80 13.27
C LYS A 6 -10.23 2.35 13.45
N ILE A 7 -9.61 2.71 12.36
CA ILE A 7 -8.40 3.53 12.32
C ILE A 7 -8.86 4.99 12.34
N ASN A 8 -8.57 5.74 13.40
CA ASN A 8 -9.17 7.07 13.59
C ASN A 8 -8.70 8.11 12.57
N LYS A 9 -7.39 8.26 12.42
CA LYS A 9 -6.76 9.14 11.44
C LYS A 9 -5.56 8.48 10.84
N TYR A 10 -5.50 8.39 9.53
CA TYR A 10 -4.35 7.76 8.87
C TYR A 10 -4.03 8.42 7.54
N ILE A 11 -2.79 8.26 7.15
CA ILE A 11 -2.33 8.53 5.79
C ILE A 11 -2.08 7.20 5.08
N ALA A 12 -2.39 7.15 3.81
CA ALA A 12 -2.04 6.04 2.93
C ALA A 12 -0.79 6.38 2.13
N ILE A 13 0.16 5.45 2.07
CA ILE A 13 1.38 5.59 1.27
C ILE A 13 1.35 4.47 0.24
N GLU A 14 1.10 4.83 -1.01
CA GLU A 14 1.11 3.91 -2.14
C GLU A 14 2.38 4.06 -2.96
N ASN A 15 2.86 2.96 -3.50
CA ASN A 15 4.04 2.98 -4.35
C ASN A 15 3.71 3.53 -5.73
N HIS A 16 2.72 2.96 -6.41
CA HIS A 16 2.24 3.42 -7.70
C HIS A 16 0.74 3.77 -7.60
N PRO A 17 0.25 4.64 -8.50
CA PRO A 17 -1.18 4.98 -8.56
C PRO A 17 -2.02 3.73 -8.84
N ASP A 18 -2.65 3.16 -7.86
CA ASP A 18 -3.53 1.99 -7.78
C ASP A 18 -3.21 1.04 -6.62
N ASP A 19 -2.00 1.02 -6.12
CA ASP A 19 -1.55 0.07 -5.10
C ASP A 19 -2.35 0.16 -3.81
N PHE A 20 -2.73 1.38 -3.39
CA PHE A 20 -3.51 1.55 -2.17
C PHE A 20 -4.92 0.95 -2.32
N ILE A 21 -5.61 1.23 -3.40
CA ILE A 21 -6.96 0.67 -3.62
C ILE A 21 -6.89 -0.85 -3.85
N LEU A 22 -5.85 -1.34 -4.52
CA LEU A 22 -5.64 -2.77 -4.71
C LEU A 22 -5.43 -3.50 -3.37
N SER A 23 -4.64 -2.94 -2.47
CA SER A 23 -4.28 -3.58 -1.20
C SER A 23 -5.26 -3.27 -0.07
N SER A 24 -5.91 -2.10 -0.07
CA SER A 24 -6.68 -1.54 1.04
C SER A 24 -7.99 -0.87 0.59
N GLY A 25 -8.59 -1.30 -0.51
CA GLY A 25 -9.82 -0.70 -1.04
C GLY A 25 -11.03 -0.92 -0.14
N MET A 26 -11.12 -2.04 0.57
CA MET A 26 -12.20 -2.29 1.54
C MET A 26 -12.06 -1.37 2.75
N LEU A 27 -10.84 -1.15 3.24
CA LEU A 27 -10.58 -0.17 4.27
C LEU A 27 -10.95 1.24 3.80
N PHE A 28 -10.54 1.62 2.57
CA PHE A 28 -10.88 2.92 1.97
C PHE A 28 -12.40 3.16 1.94
N ILE A 29 -13.20 2.17 1.60
CA ILE A 29 -14.66 2.27 1.54
C ILE A 29 -15.23 2.53 2.94
N ASN A 30 -14.74 1.81 3.96
CA ASN A 30 -15.18 1.95 5.33
C ASN A 30 -14.70 3.23 6.01
N ASN A 31 -13.45 3.60 5.76
CA ASN A 31 -12.79 4.74 6.38
C ASN A 31 -11.73 5.30 5.42
N LYS A 32 -11.93 6.52 4.97
CA LYS A 32 -11.02 7.17 4.03
C LYS A 32 -9.79 7.73 4.73
N PRO A 33 -8.60 7.72 4.07
CA PRO A 33 -7.42 8.39 4.59
C PRO A 33 -7.60 9.92 4.54
N ASP A 34 -6.91 10.61 5.43
CA ASP A 34 -6.80 12.07 5.36
C ASP A 34 -5.94 12.51 4.15
N THR A 35 -4.94 11.71 3.83
CA THR A 35 -4.00 12.00 2.73
C THR A 35 -3.57 10.70 2.06
N ILE A 36 -3.44 10.71 0.74
CA ILE A 36 -2.74 9.67 -0.02
C ILE A 36 -1.42 10.25 -0.54
N ILE A 37 -0.31 9.57 -0.25
CA ILE A 37 1.02 9.90 -0.75
C ILE A 37 1.39 8.86 -1.80
N THR A 38 1.53 9.28 -3.07
CA THR A 38 2.01 8.43 -4.16
C THR A 38 3.51 8.65 -4.35
N VAL A 39 4.29 7.59 -4.20
CA VAL A 39 5.77 7.66 -4.21
C VAL A 39 6.32 7.71 -5.63
N PHE A 40 5.99 6.73 -6.45
CA PHE A 40 6.54 6.55 -7.79
C PHE A 40 5.49 6.86 -8.86
N THR A 41 5.52 8.06 -9.39
CA THR A 41 4.67 8.44 -10.52
C THR A 41 5.44 8.44 -11.84
N GLY A 42 6.78 8.51 -11.76
CA GLY A 42 7.66 8.57 -12.92
C GLY A 42 7.34 9.72 -13.85
N ASP A 43 7.82 9.63 -15.09
CA ASP A 43 7.55 10.63 -16.15
C ASP A 43 6.11 10.58 -16.68
N LYS A 44 5.40 9.50 -16.40
CA LYS A 44 3.98 9.35 -16.75
C LYS A 44 3.15 9.97 -15.66
N LYS A 45 2.60 11.14 -15.92
CA LYS A 45 1.62 11.82 -15.05
C LYS A 45 0.34 10.98 -14.95
N ASP A 46 0.40 9.90 -14.18
CA ASP A 46 -0.75 9.06 -13.91
C ASP A 46 -1.73 9.83 -13.03
N LYS A 47 -2.88 10.16 -13.59
CA LYS A 47 -3.88 11.01 -12.91
C LYS A 47 -4.91 10.20 -12.11
N ARG A 48 -4.82 8.87 -12.09
CA ARG A 48 -5.87 8.00 -11.54
C ARG A 48 -6.12 8.26 -10.07
N THR A 49 -5.09 8.18 -9.23
CA THR A 49 -5.22 8.48 -7.79
C THR A 49 -5.61 9.94 -7.55
N ARG A 50 -5.10 10.88 -8.37
CA ARG A 50 -5.50 12.30 -8.28
C ARG A 50 -6.99 12.50 -8.51
N ILE A 51 -7.58 11.82 -9.50
CA ILE A 51 -9.02 11.88 -9.78
C ILE A 51 -9.81 11.28 -8.61
N LEU A 52 -9.39 10.11 -8.11
CA LEU A 52 -9.99 9.49 -6.94
C LEU A 52 -9.98 10.46 -5.74
N CYS A 53 -8.83 11.02 -5.43
CA CYS A 53 -8.68 11.94 -4.29
C CYS A 53 -9.57 13.17 -4.42
N LYS A 54 -9.68 13.74 -5.62
CA LYS A 54 -10.58 14.85 -5.90
C LYS A 54 -12.04 14.47 -5.65
N ASP A 55 -12.50 13.33 -6.17
CA ASP A 55 -13.88 12.88 -6.04
C ASP A 55 -14.29 12.62 -4.59
N TYR A 56 -13.32 12.21 -3.74
CA TYR A 56 -13.55 11.90 -2.33
C TYR A 56 -13.09 12.98 -1.35
N ASN A 57 -12.64 14.14 -1.85
CA ASN A 57 -12.10 15.25 -1.05
C ASN A 57 -10.96 14.82 -0.12
N ILE A 58 -10.00 14.05 -0.65
CA ILE A 58 -8.81 13.56 0.04
C ILE A 58 -7.61 14.38 -0.42
N ASN A 59 -6.72 14.76 0.52
CA ASN A 59 -5.47 15.40 0.15
C ASN A 59 -4.56 14.41 -0.60
N HIS A 60 -3.93 14.87 -1.70
CA HIS A 60 -3.03 14.03 -2.50
C HIS A 60 -1.65 14.67 -2.65
N ILE A 61 -0.61 13.91 -2.31
CA ILE A 61 0.79 14.31 -2.45
C ILE A 61 1.48 13.34 -3.40
N GLU A 62 2.06 13.86 -4.46
CA GLU A 62 2.88 13.09 -5.41
C GLU A 62 4.35 13.40 -5.18
N LEU A 63 5.16 12.39 -4.86
CA LEU A 63 6.61 12.58 -4.70
C LEU A 63 7.34 12.64 -6.03
N ASN A 64 6.74 12.08 -7.07
CA ASN A 64 7.32 12.05 -8.43
C ASN A 64 8.72 11.41 -8.45
N LEU A 65 8.94 10.37 -7.63
CA LEU A 65 10.19 9.64 -7.69
C LEU A 65 10.28 8.81 -8.99
N PRO A 66 11.49 8.51 -9.48
CA PRO A 66 11.67 7.71 -10.68
C PRO A 66 10.97 6.35 -10.56
N ASN A 67 10.28 5.93 -11.60
CA ASN A 67 9.59 4.65 -11.58
C ASN A 67 10.61 3.49 -11.54
N ILE A 68 10.40 2.56 -10.63
CA ILE A 68 11.22 1.37 -10.46
C ILE A 68 10.50 0.19 -11.10
N SER A 69 11.13 -0.43 -12.08
CA SER A 69 10.64 -1.70 -12.64
C SER A 69 11.31 -2.89 -11.94
N ILE A 70 10.69 -4.06 -12.03
CA ILE A 70 11.28 -5.33 -11.54
C ILE A 70 12.63 -5.61 -12.21
N LYS A 71 12.83 -5.16 -13.45
CA LYS A 71 14.06 -5.38 -14.22
C LYS A 71 15.19 -4.44 -13.80
N ASP A 72 14.86 -3.17 -13.54
CA ASP A 72 15.85 -2.12 -13.26
C ASP A 72 16.30 -2.11 -11.78
N GLY A 73 15.49 -2.70 -10.90
CA GLY A 73 15.74 -2.65 -9.46
C GLY A 73 15.69 -1.23 -8.90
N ILE A 74 16.33 -1.03 -7.74
CA ILE A 74 16.36 0.25 -7.02
C ILE A 74 17.52 1.17 -7.45
N ASN A 75 18.32 0.78 -8.43
CA ASN A 75 19.57 1.47 -8.81
C ASN A 75 19.37 2.91 -9.35
N LYS A 76 18.12 3.29 -9.63
CA LYS A 76 17.78 4.65 -10.09
C LYS A 76 17.50 5.62 -8.95
N LEU A 77 17.41 5.14 -7.72
CA LEU A 77 17.13 5.96 -6.56
C LEU A 77 18.42 6.47 -5.93
N VAL A 78 18.35 7.69 -5.44
CA VAL A 78 19.44 8.37 -4.76
C VAL A 78 19.03 8.73 -3.31
N ASP A 79 19.99 9.13 -2.48
CA ASP A 79 19.74 9.45 -1.06
C ASP A 79 18.72 10.59 -0.88
N GLU A 80 18.67 11.53 -1.81
CA GLU A 80 17.70 12.61 -1.83
C GLU A 80 16.26 12.10 -1.98
N ASP A 81 16.05 11.00 -2.69
CA ASP A 81 14.72 10.39 -2.84
C ASP A 81 14.23 9.80 -1.52
N GLU A 82 15.12 9.12 -0.77
CA GLU A 82 14.82 8.63 0.57
C GLU A 82 14.50 9.79 1.52
N LYS A 83 15.34 10.82 1.52
CA LYS A 83 15.15 12.02 2.33
C LYS A 83 13.82 12.69 2.04
N LYS A 84 13.47 12.85 0.77
CA LYS A 84 12.19 13.44 0.34
C LYS A 84 10.98 12.64 0.85
N LEU A 85 11.04 11.31 0.79
CA LEU A 85 10.00 10.44 1.33
C LEU A 85 9.86 10.64 2.84
N ILE A 86 10.97 10.58 3.58
CA ILE A 86 10.99 10.74 5.04
C ILE A 86 10.45 12.12 5.45
N GLU A 87 10.93 13.20 4.85
CA GLU A 87 10.49 14.57 5.18
C GLU A 87 9.01 14.80 4.87
N THR A 88 8.51 14.15 3.82
CA THR A 88 7.08 14.24 3.50
C THR A 88 6.23 13.54 4.54
N ILE A 89 6.61 12.32 4.95
CA ILE A 89 5.85 11.55 5.94
C ILE A 89 5.95 12.16 7.34
N LYS A 90 7.07 12.79 7.71
CA LYS A 90 7.23 13.49 9.00
C LYS A 90 6.18 14.57 9.25
N LYS A 91 5.65 15.19 8.21
CA LYS A 91 4.56 16.18 8.35
C LYS A 91 3.27 15.57 8.92
N PHE A 92 3.17 14.25 8.95
CA PHE A 92 2.05 13.46 9.43
C PHE A 92 2.43 12.56 10.62
N GLU A 93 3.30 13.02 11.49
CA GLU A 93 3.88 12.19 12.57
C GLU A 93 2.79 11.61 13.49
N SER A 94 1.76 12.39 13.81
CA SER A 94 0.64 11.98 14.67
C SER A 94 -0.35 11.02 14.00
N PHE A 95 -0.28 10.82 12.68
CA PHE A 95 -1.17 9.93 11.95
C PHE A 95 -0.65 8.50 11.95
N GLU A 96 -1.54 7.51 11.88
CA GLU A 96 -1.15 6.17 11.50
C GLU A 96 -0.75 6.14 10.02
N LYS A 97 0.25 5.34 9.67
CA LYS A 97 0.76 5.20 8.31
C LYS A 97 0.37 3.84 7.79
N ILE A 98 -0.36 3.80 6.69
CA ILE A 98 -0.71 2.53 6.02
C ILE A 98 0.06 2.46 4.71
N THR A 99 0.83 1.40 4.53
CA THR A 99 1.60 1.12 3.32
C THR A 99 1.59 -0.37 3.00
N GLN A 100 2.08 -0.74 1.82
CA GLN A 100 2.24 -2.14 1.43
C GLN A 100 3.40 -2.80 2.18
N MET A 101 3.33 -4.14 2.35
CA MET A 101 4.35 -4.93 3.06
C MET A 101 5.70 -5.02 2.32
N GLY A 102 5.75 -4.69 1.04
CA GLY A 102 6.98 -4.77 0.25
C GLY A 102 7.22 -6.12 -0.41
N CYS A 103 6.18 -6.87 -0.69
CA CYS A 103 6.27 -8.20 -1.25
C CYS A 103 6.42 -8.21 -2.77
N GLY A 104 7.48 -8.85 -3.28
CA GLY A 104 7.59 -9.22 -4.69
C GLY A 104 7.77 -8.07 -5.69
N HIS A 105 7.92 -6.82 -5.23
CA HIS A 105 8.23 -5.67 -6.07
C HIS A 105 9.30 -4.77 -5.42
N PRO A 106 10.40 -4.44 -6.12
CA PRO A 106 11.50 -3.66 -5.52
C PRO A 106 11.07 -2.29 -5.00
N ALA A 107 10.16 -1.59 -5.67
CA ALA A 107 9.62 -0.31 -5.20
C ALA A 107 8.90 -0.44 -3.86
N HIS A 108 8.05 -1.46 -3.73
CA HIS A 108 7.31 -1.71 -2.49
C HIS A 108 8.25 -2.08 -1.34
N LEU A 109 9.26 -2.92 -1.61
CA LEU A 109 10.26 -3.30 -0.62
C LEU A 109 11.09 -2.08 -0.16
N TRP A 110 11.52 -1.23 -1.08
CA TRP A 110 12.27 -0.02 -0.77
C TRP A 110 11.47 0.92 0.13
N THR A 111 10.23 1.25 -0.26
CA THR A 111 9.34 2.11 0.51
C THR A 111 9.05 1.53 1.90
N SER A 112 8.72 0.24 1.95
CA SER A 112 8.41 -0.46 3.20
C SER A 112 9.59 -0.43 4.18
N ASN A 113 10.82 -0.69 3.70
CA ASN A 113 12.02 -0.68 4.53
C ASN A 113 12.32 0.71 5.10
N ILE A 114 12.19 1.77 4.30
CA ILE A 114 12.40 3.14 4.76
C ILE A 114 11.37 3.52 5.83
N ILE A 115 10.10 3.24 5.57
CA ILE A 115 9.03 3.57 6.50
C ILE A 115 9.21 2.80 7.80
N GLN A 116 9.52 1.51 7.72
CA GLN A 116 9.78 0.67 8.90
C GLN A 116 10.93 1.18 9.75
N LYS A 117 12.01 1.64 9.12
CA LYS A 117 13.22 2.11 9.80
C LYS A 117 13.01 3.46 10.49
N ASN A 118 12.20 4.33 9.92
CA ASN A 118 12.12 5.74 10.31
C ASN A 118 10.86 6.12 11.09
N PHE A 119 9.82 5.28 11.09
CA PHE A 119 8.53 5.65 11.68
C PHE A 119 7.98 4.57 12.60
N ASN A 120 7.35 5.04 13.68
CA ASN A 120 6.45 4.25 14.51
C ASN A 120 5.01 4.33 13.97
N ASN A 121 4.09 3.54 14.54
CA ASN A 121 2.68 3.54 14.17
C ASN A 121 2.44 3.25 12.68
N VAL A 122 3.17 2.25 12.15
CA VAL A 122 3.04 1.78 10.78
C VAL A 122 2.19 0.52 10.73
N ILE A 123 1.23 0.50 9.82
CA ILE A 123 0.40 -0.66 9.50
C ILE A 123 0.73 -1.07 8.07
N PHE A 124 1.04 -2.34 7.90
CA PHE A 124 1.39 -2.91 6.60
C PHE A 124 0.19 -3.66 6.04
N ALA A 125 -0.34 -3.20 4.91
CA ALA A 125 -1.33 -3.93 4.15
C ALA A 125 -0.66 -5.05 3.34
N ARG A 126 -1.29 -6.20 3.27
CA ARG A 126 -0.83 -7.29 2.43
C ARG A 126 -0.84 -6.85 0.96
N ASP A 127 0.31 -7.00 0.30
CA ASP A 127 0.51 -6.55 -1.08
C ASP A 127 -0.36 -7.30 -2.07
N PHE A 128 -1.29 -6.61 -2.69
CA PHE A 128 -2.02 -7.12 -3.83
C PHE A 128 -1.47 -6.47 -5.13
N PRO A 129 -1.21 -7.23 -6.20
CA PRO A 129 -1.43 -8.68 -6.37
C PRO A 129 -0.22 -9.54 -5.99
N HIS A 130 0.90 -8.95 -5.56
CA HIS A 130 2.19 -9.63 -5.48
C HIS A 130 2.19 -10.79 -4.48
N SER A 131 1.65 -10.60 -3.28
CA SER A 131 1.59 -11.65 -2.24
C SER A 131 0.49 -12.68 -2.44
N TYR A 132 -0.43 -12.46 -3.39
CA TYR A 132 -1.55 -13.35 -3.69
C TYR A 132 -1.30 -14.24 -4.91
N LYS A 133 -0.17 -14.09 -5.59
CA LYS A 133 0.20 -14.98 -6.70
C LYS A 133 0.37 -16.40 -6.19
N LYS A 134 -0.29 -17.38 -6.82
CA LYS A 134 -0.24 -18.79 -6.44
C LYS A 134 1.20 -19.37 -6.36
N LYS A 135 2.13 -18.79 -7.12
CA LYS A 135 3.54 -19.19 -7.15
C LYS A 135 4.43 -18.57 -6.06
N ASN A 136 4.00 -17.45 -5.42
CA ASN A 136 4.84 -16.64 -4.52
C ASN A 136 4.29 -16.59 -3.09
N LYS A 137 3.63 -17.65 -2.62
CA LYS A 137 2.85 -17.64 -1.37
C LYS A 137 3.63 -17.31 -0.07
N PHE A 138 4.96 -17.32 -0.04
CA PHE A 138 5.69 -17.39 1.23
C PHE A 138 6.86 -16.44 1.45
N GLU A 139 7.32 -15.70 0.46
CA GLU A 139 8.53 -14.88 0.62
C GLU A 139 8.33 -13.56 1.38
N CYS A 140 7.08 -13.19 1.65
CA CYS A 140 6.74 -11.88 2.22
C CYS A 140 6.59 -11.87 3.74
N PHE A 141 6.40 -13.02 4.34
CA PHE A 141 6.19 -13.10 5.78
C PHE A 141 7.49 -13.47 6.48
N SER A 142 8.32 -12.46 6.76
CA SER A 142 9.30 -12.66 7.82
C SER A 142 8.53 -12.93 9.13
N ASN A 143 9.08 -13.77 10.01
CA ASN A 143 8.51 -14.10 11.32
C ASN A 143 8.26 -12.89 12.26
N ASN A 144 8.40 -11.68 11.74
CA ASN A 144 8.36 -10.43 12.48
C ASN A 144 7.02 -9.67 12.35
N TYR A 145 6.09 -10.13 11.52
CA TYR A 145 4.79 -9.48 11.37
C TYR A 145 3.72 -10.17 12.22
N ILE A 146 2.93 -9.36 12.91
CA ILE A 146 1.75 -9.82 13.65
C ILE A 146 0.53 -9.34 12.88
N ASN A 147 -0.38 -10.26 12.53
CA ASN A 147 -1.67 -9.90 11.97
C ASN A 147 -2.46 -9.09 13.02
N LEU A 148 -2.89 -7.89 12.63
CA LEU A 148 -3.68 -7.02 13.48
C LEU A 148 -5.16 -7.15 13.20
N ILE A 149 -5.51 -7.13 11.92
CA ILE A 149 -6.88 -7.08 11.44
C ILE A 149 -6.96 -7.80 10.11
N SER A 150 -8.06 -8.51 9.95
CA SER A 150 -8.51 -9.00 8.64
C SER A 150 -9.93 -8.46 8.41
N ILE A 151 -10.12 -7.70 7.34
CA ILE A 151 -11.43 -7.28 6.89
C ILE A 151 -11.91 -8.33 5.91
N SER A 152 -12.96 -9.07 6.27
CA SER A 152 -13.56 -10.09 5.40
C SER A 152 -15.03 -9.77 5.21
N ASN A 153 -15.41 -9.34 4.01
CA ASN A 153 -16.78 -8.96 3.67
C ASN A 153 -16.96 -8.96 2.15
N GLU A 154 -17.81 -9.85 1.64
CA GLU A 154 -18.05 -9.99 0.20
C GLU A 154 -18.59 -8.72 -0.43
N LYS A 155 -19.54 -8.05 0.21
CA LYS A 155 -20.13 -6.80 -0.30
C LYS A 155 -19.07 -5.71 -0.45
N LEU A 156 -18.23 -5.50 0.57
CA LEU A 156 -17.13 -4.53 0.52
C LEU A 156 -16.10 -4.91 -0.56
N PHE A 157 -15.88 -6.20 -0.77
CA PHE A 157 -14.98 -6.66 -1.81
C PHE A 157 -15.52 -6.35 -3.21
N ASP A 158 -16.82 -6.55 -3.44
CA ASP A 158 -17.46 -6.16 -4.70
C ASP A 158 -17.45 -4.65 -4.92
N GLU A 159 -17.70 -3.88 -3.88
CA GLU A 159 -17.57 -2.42 -3.92
C GLU A 159 -16.13 -1.97 -4.24
N LYS A 160 -15.12 -2.62 -3.67
CA LYS A 160 -13.71 -2.40 -4.00
C LYS A 160 -13.41 -2.67 -5.47
N ILE A 161 -13.92 -3.79 -6.02
CA ILE A 161 -13.76 -4.10 -7.44
C ILE A 161 -14.41 -3.03 -8.31
N ASN A 162 -15.60 -2.56 -7.94
CA ASN A 162 -16.29 -1.50 -8.68
C ASN A 162 -15.55 -0.17 -8.60
N LEU A 163 -15.04 0.19 -7.42
CA LEU A 163 -14.18 1.36 -7.21
C LEU A 163 -12.94 1.28 -8.12
N PHE A 164 -12.28 0.13 -8.11
CA PHE A 164 -11.10 -0.09 -8.95
C PHE A 164 -11.43 0.03 -10.43
N LYS A 165 -12.52 -0.60 -10.90
CA LYS A 165 -12.99 -0.46 -12.28
C LYS A 165 -13.32 0.97 -12.66
N LYS A 166 -13.84 1.77 -11.75
CA LYS A 166 -14.20 3.18 -12.01
C LYS A 166 -12.97 4.04 -12.29
N TYR A 167 -11.92 3.91 -11.46
CA TYR A 167 -10.77 4.81 -11.50
C TYR A 167 -9.56 4.26 -12.25
N TYR A 168 -9.39 2.95 -12.27
CA TYR A 168 -8.17 2.28 -12.76
C TYR A 168 -8.43 1.38 -13.97
N LYS A 169 -9.21 1.88 -14.93
CA LYS A 169 -9.69 1.19 -16.13
C LYS A 169 -8.56 0.76 -17.08
N THR A 170 -7.74 -0.18 -16.69
CA THR A 170 -6.83 -0.84 -17.61
C THR A 170 -7.21 -2.32 -17.73
N GLN A 171 -7.18 -2.88 -18.94
CA GLN A 171 -7.45 -4.32 -19.14
C GLN A 171 -6.51 -5.18 -18.26
N ARG A 172 -5.25 -4.76 -18.11
CA ARG A 172 -4.26 -5.45 -17.29
C ARG A 172 -4.65 -5.45 -15.80
N ALA A 173 -5.24 -4.38 -15.32
CA ALA A 173 -5.68 -4.27 -13.94
C ALA A 173 -6.89 -5.15 -13.63
N LEU A 174 -7.79 -5.36 -14.59
CA LEU A 174 -8.93 -6.26 -14.43
C LEU A 174 -8.51 -7.72 -14.32
N LEU A 175 -7.37 -8.11 -14.91
CA LEU A 175 -6.80 -9.45 -14.76
C LEU A 175 -6.37 -9.75 -13.32
N PHE A 176 -6.12 -8.74 -12.49
CA PHE A 176 -5.78 -8.94 -11.08
C PHE A 176 -6.92 -9.56 -10.28
N PHE A 177 -8.16 -9.39 -10.73
CA PHE A 177 -9.34 -9.98 -10.09
C PHE A 177 -9.76 -11.31 -10.71
N ASP A 178 -8.95 -11.89 -11.60
CA ASP A 178 -9.20 -13.21 -12.15
C ASP A 178 -8.73 -14.30 -11.18
N LYS A 179 -9.68 -15.06 -10.63
CA LYS A 179 -9.43 -16.17 -9.69
C LYS A 179 -8.53 -17.27 -10.27
N LYS A 180 -8.37 -17.33 -11.60
CA LYS A 180 -7.46 -18.28 -12.24
C LYS A 180 -6.00 -18.03 -11.89
N TYR A 181 -5.63 -16.75 -11.73
CA TYR A 181 -4.23 -16.35 -11.50
C TYR A 181 -3.92 -16.05 -10.03
N PHE A 182 -4.93 -15.74 -9.23
CA PHE A 182 -4.77 -15.29 -7.85
C PHE A 182 -5.66 -16.10 -6.91
N ASP A 183 -5.16 -16.31 -5.70
CA ASP A 183 -5.93 -16.92 -4.60
C ASP A 183 -6.72 -15.79 -3.90
N LEU A 184 -7.74 -15.31 -4.59
CA LEU A 184 -8.55 -14.19 -4.10
C LEU A 184 -9.55 -14.69 -3.06
N LYS A 185 -9.40 -14.16 -1.87
CA LYS A 185 -10.43 -14.19 -0.84
C LYS A 185 -11.05 -12.80 -0.73
N PRO A 186 -12.32 -12.65 -0.37
CA PRO A 186 -12.93 -11.35 -0.12
C PRO A 186 -12.43 -10.78 1.22
N SER A 187 -11.11 -10.62 1.34
CA SER A 187 -10.47 -10.17 2.57
C SER A 187 -9.26 -9.28 2.28
N GLU A 188 -9.01 -8.35 3.19
CA GLU A 188 -7.77 -7.56 3.28
C GLU A 188 -7.13 -7.83 4.62
N GLU A 189 -5.82 -7.99 4.66
CA GLU A 189 -5.06 -8.33 5.85
C GLU A 189 -4.06 -7.21 6.17
N TYR A 190 -3.98 -6.86 7.45
CA TYR A 190 -3.15 -5.78 7.96
C TYR A 190 -2.25 -6.27 9.09
N TYR A 191 -1.02 -5.81 9.13
CA TYR A 191 0.04 -6.30 9.99
C TYR A 191 0.80 -5.16 10.68
N LYS A 192 1.31 -5.44 11.86
CA LYS A 192 2.36 -4.63 12.52
C LYS A 192 3.62 -5.45 12.71
N ILE A 193 4.73 -4.74 12.86
CA ILE A 193 6.00 -5.39 13.19
C ILE A 193 6.00 -5.76 14.66
N ASN A 194 6.45 -6.96 14.97
CA ASN A 194 6.68 -7.41 16.32
C ASN A 194 8.03 -6.87 16.83
N ASN A 195 8.01 -5.72 17.47
CA ASN A 195 9.21 -5.10 18.05
C ASN A 195 9.82 -5.90 19.21
N ASN A 196 9.15 -6.95 19.71
CA ASN A 196 9.66 -7.78 20.80
C ASN A 196 10.71 -8.82 20.36
N LYS A 197 10.87 -9.06 19.08
CA LYS A 197 11.99 -9.84 18.55
C LYS A 197 13.15 -8.88 18.24
N LYS A 198 14.03 -8.64 19.22
CA LYS A 198 15.34 -8.04 18.96
C LYS A 198 16.02 -8.83 17.86
N TYR A 199 16.41 -8.16 16.80
CA TYR A 199 17.29 -8.74 15.79
C TYR A 199 18.58 -9.17 16.50
N PHE A 200 18.79 -10.45 16.67
CA PHE A 200 20.14 -10.98 16.80
C PHE A 200 20.71 -10.99 15.38
N GLY A 201 21.60 -10.03 15.12
CA GLY A 201 22.37 -9.91 13.90
C GLY A 201 23.30 -11.10 13.67
#